data_1461a1f646f202daf1f89073a556b4a0
#
_entry.id   1461a1f646f202daf1f89073a556b4a0
#
_cell.length_a   1.000
_cell.length_b   1.000
_cell.length_c   1.000
_cell.angle_alpha   90.00
_cell.angle_beta   90.00
_cell.angle_gamma   90.00
#
_symmetry.space_group_name_H-M   'P 1'
#
loop_
_entity.id
_entity.type
_entity.pdbx_description
1 polymer ?
#
loop_
_entity_poly.entity_id
_entity_poly.type
_entity_poly.pdbx_seq_one_letter_code
_entity_poly.pdbx_strand_id
1 'polypeptide(L)'
;MYKRLVFTLLLAVCGMAVFAQAKPRLGILPFDGGTGGDGETVATLFSLQSDVQGAFTVVPRTSAVNALIAEQDFQMSGYTDSDTIARIGNMLNADFVVSGHIRRFVDRNLLITTIVEVETFEQMAGDYREYRNIEEIPSLLPAVSRKMIDAARRDTSRLPKLAIAPFYIANKGVNERDAEVLAQILAVEIVNTGRYAVLPRTSTMQAALDELEIQMSGYTSEEGAKALGRATNAEYVLSAEARSLGNINMFIAQILHVEDGSQLAGDSRNYRVVEDGMRLMPELALLLTDKAGAASRIGTRNRALARAAMLEDPAKLWSVGASVGTSVATPWAIGTVRGTLAPWRYTFFDIGCDVGFITQIEGAGYWSLYPFVRYAAFAPFRNSGGWYIGAGGGVMLAEYTFDDLTQSKTVYAAELATGFLFWDFLDISYTLRTDFASVSHKAAVGFTVRFK
;
A
#
# COMPACT_ATOMS: atom_id res chain seq x y z
N MET A 1 21.39 54.93 -35.51
CA MET A 1 21.56 54.03 -34.36
C MET A 1 20.24 53.43 -33.86
N TYR A 2 19.16 54.20 -33.79
CA TYR A 2 17.85 53.77 -33.28
C TYR A 2 17.16 52.64 -34.08
N LYS A 3 17.30 52.64 -35.42
CA LYS A 3 16.66 51.59 -36.29
C LYS A 3 17.26 50.20 -36.08
N ARG A 4 18.54 50.08 -35.72
CA ARG A 4 19.20 48.77 -35.42
C ARG A 4 18.77 48.23 -34.05
N LEU A 5 18.54 49.10 -33.07
CA LEU A 5 18.12 48.71 -31.72
C LEU A 5 16.65 48.17 -31.72
N VAL A 6 15.75 48.81 -32.49
CA VAL A 6 14.36 48.39 -32.66
C VAL A 6 14.26 47.04 -33.36
N PHE A 7 15.12 46.81 -34.39
CA PHE A 7 15.15 45.53 -35.10
C PHE A 7 15.69 44.38 -34.28
N THR A 8 16.67 44.63 -33.41
CA THR A 8 17.22 43.62 -32.47
C THR A 8 16.22 43.33 -31.35
N LEU A 9 15.47 44.30 -30.87
CA LEU A 9 14.39 44.11 -29.90
C LEU A 9 13.20 43.32 -30.46
N LEU A 10 12.85 43.56 -31.73
CA LEU A 10 11.78 42.81 -32.42
C LEU A 10 12.20 41.36 -32.68
N LEU A 11 13.46 41.08 -33.03
CA LEU A 11 13.97 39.72 -33.16
C LEU A 11 14.09 39.00 -31.81
N ALA A 12 14.38 39.70 -30.69
CA ALA A 12 14.38 39.12 -29.37
C ALA A 12 12.97 38.79 -28.87
N VAL A 13 11.96 39.59 -29.23
CA VAL A 13 10.53 39.33 -28.91
C VAL A 13 9.96 38.18 -29.76
N CYS A 14 10.35 38.07 -31.03
CA CYS A 14 9.98 36.91 -31.87
C CYS A 14 10.68 35.61 -31.48
N GLY A 15 11.86 35.67 -30.82
CA GLY A 15 12.59 34.49 -30.34
C GLY A 15 12.02 33.91 -29.03
N MET A 16 11.11 34.59 -28.38
CA MET A 16 10.37 34.09 -27.20
C MET A 16 8.95 33.60 -27.54
N ALA A 17 8.73 33.08 -28.74
CA ALA A 17 7.63 32.15 -28.93
C ALA A 17 8.00 30.90 -28.11
N VAL A 18 7.69 30.91 -26.80
CA VAL A 18 7.59 29.72 -25.99
C VAL A 18 6.59 28.84 -26.75
N PHE A 19 7.09 27.83 -27.47
CA PHE A 19 6.26 26.75 -27.94
C PHE A 19 5.63 26.16 -26.68
N ALA A 20 4.43 26.58 -26.37
CA ALA A 20 3.61 25.90 -25.39
C ALA A 20 3.43 24.50 -25.97
N GLN A 21 4.26 23.57 -25.51
CA GLN A 21 4.20 22.18 -25.92
C GLN A 21 2.79 21.72 -25.58
N ALA A 22 2.02 21.36 -26.60
CA ALA A 22 0.66 20.91 -26.42
C ALA A 22 0.69 19.74 -25.40
N LYS A 23 -0.19 19.78 -24.41
CA LYS A 23 -0.29 18.69 -23.46
C LYS A 23 -0.56 17.39 -24.20
N PRO A 24 0.09 16.28 -23.85
CA PRO A 24 -0.22 14.99 -24.43
C PRO A 24 -1.69 14.62 -24.17
N ARG A 25 -2.28 13.86 -25.06
CA ARG A 25 -3.69 13.46 -25.02
C ARG A 25 -3.82 12.15 -24.28
N LEU A 26 -4.75 12.08 -23.32
CA LEU A 26 -4.98 10.91 -22.47
C LEU A 26 -6.38 10.35 -22.72
N GLY A 27 -6.46 9.11 -23.19
CA GLY A 27 -7.66 8.29 -23.14
C GLY A 27 -7.76 7.59 -21.79
N ILE A 28 -8.97 7.51 -21.23
CA ILE A 28 -9.22 6.79 -19.97
C ILE A 28 -10.33 5.79 -20.24
N LEU A 29 -10.02 4.50 -20.14
CA LEU A 29 -10.99 3.43 -20.32
C LEU A 29 -11.79 3.17 -19.05
N PRO A 30 -13.02 2.61 -19.13
CA PRO A 30 -13.69 2.04 -17.97
C PRO A 30 -12.79 1.04 -17.28
N PHE A 31 -12.77 1.06 -15.95
CA PHE A 31 -12.05 0.05 -15.20
C PHE A 31 -12.86 -1.26 -15.26
N ASP A 32 -12.20 -2.35 -15.63
CA ASP A 32 -12.84 -3.65 -15.70
C ASP A 32 -13.10 -4.22 -14.30
N GLY A 33 -14.29 -4.80 -14.09
CA GLY A 33 -14.73 -5.36 -12.82
C GLY A 33 -15.57 -4.39 -11.98
N GLY A 34 -15.84 -4.78 -10.72
CA GLY A 34 -16.83 -4.11 -9.89
C GLY A 34 -18.27 -4.50 -10.24
N THR A 35 -19.25 -3.76 -9.72
CA THR A 35 -20.68 -3.98 -9.94
C THR A 35 -21.35 -2.66 -10.31
N GLY A 36 -22.43 -2.72 -11.10
CA GLY A 36 -23.35 -1.58 -11.27
C GLY A 36 -22.75 -0.30 -11.87
N GLY A 37 -21.68 -0.38 -12.70
CA GLY A 37 -21.06 0.81 -13.30
C GLY A 37 -19.89 1.40 -12.48
N ASP A 38 -19.41 0.67 -11.49
CA ASP A 38 -18.28 1.09 -10.65
C ASP A 38 -17.04 1.46 -11.49
N GLY A 39 -16.70 0.64 -12.47
CA GLY A 39 -15.55 0.88 -13.34
C GLY A 39 -15.65 2.17 -14.15
N GLU A 40 -16.85 2.50 -14.63
CA GLU A 40 -17.14 3.77 -15.31
C GLU A 40 -16.98 4.95 -14.35
N THR A 41 -17.49 4.79 -13.14
CA THR A 41 -17.41 5.81 -12.09
C THR A 41 -15.95 6.07 -11.71
N VAL A 42 -15.15 5.03 -11.50
CA VAL A 42 -13.73 5.15 -11.17
C VAL A 42 -12.96 5.83 -12.29
N ALA A 43 -13.20 5.46 -13.55
CA ALA A 43 -12.59 6.11 -14.71
C ALA A 43 -12.96 7.61 -14.79
N THR A 44 -14.22 7.95 -14.51
CA THR A 44 -14.66 9.34 -14.45
C THR A 44 -13.96 10.10 -13.32
N LEU A 45 -13.93 9.56 -12.11
CA LEU A 45 -13.24 10.18 -10.97
C LEU A 45 -11.73 10.35 -11.22
N PHE A 46 -11.11 9.39 -11.92
CA PHE A 46 -9.71 9.51 -12.34
C PHE A 46 -9.51 10.70 -13.31
N SER A 47 -10.40 10.86 -14.27
CA SER A 47 -10.35 11.97 -15.24
C SER A 47 -10.49 13.36 -14.60
N LEU A 48 -11.18 13.44 -13.47
CA LEU A 48 -11.42 14.68 -12.73
C LEU A 48 -10.27 15.06 -11.79
N GLN A 49 -9.25 14.21 -11.63
CA GLN A 49 -8.09 14.56 -10.80
C GLN A 49 -7.40 15.82 -11.37
N SER A 50 -7.18 16.80 -10.51
CA SER A 50 -6.54 18.08 -10.91
C SER A 50 -5.16 17.89 -11.54
N ASP A 51 -4.39 16.91 -11.01
CA ASP A 51 -3.07 16.58 -11.51
C ASP A 51 -3.14 16.01 -12.94
N VAL A 52 -4.15 15.17 -13.24
CA VAL A 52 -4.41 14.63 -14.59
C VAL A 52 -4.76 15.73 -15.58
N GLN A 53 -5.72 16.59 -15.23
CA GLN A 53 -6.11 17.73 -16.07
C GLN A 53 -4.98 18.76 -16.23
N GLY A 54 -4.10 18.86 -15.25
CA GLY A 54 -2.89 19.68 -15.29
C GLY A 54 -1.85 19.13 -16.28
N ALA A 55 -1.67 17.83 -16.36
CA ALA A 55 -0.63 17.15 -17.14
C ALA A 55 -1.08 16.80 -18.57
N PHE A 56 -2.35 16.45 -18.76
CA PHE A 56 -2.89 15.92 -20.01
C PHE A 56 -4.08 16.71 -20.53
N THR A 57 -4.34 16.58 -21.83
CA THR A 57 -5.63 16.86 -22.43
C THR A 57 -6.45 15.59 -22.42
N VAL A 58 -7.38 15.47 -21.48
CA VAL A 58 -8.24 14.28 -21.37
C VAL A 58 -9.18 14.22 -22.55
N VAL A 59 -9.17 13.10 -23.27
CA VAL A 59 -10.03 12.90 -24.46
C VAL A 59 -11.36 12.31 -24.01
N PRO A 60 -12.49 12.95 -24.34
CA PRO A 60 -13.80 12.43 -24.00
C PRO A 60 -14.09 11.16 -24.79
N ARG A 61 -14.70 10.18 -24.13
CA ARG A 61 -15.19 8.96 -24.80
C ARG A 61 -16.39 9.30 -25.67
N THR A 62 -16.28 8.95 -26.93
CA THR A 62 -17.39 9.10 -27.87
C THR A 62 -18.32 7.89 -27.80
N SER A 63 -19.57 8.07 -28.27
CA SER A 63 -20.52 6.95 -28.40
C SER A 63 -20.00 5.83 -29.31
N ALA A 64 -19.18 6.14 -30.32
CA ALA A 64 -18.54 5.16 -31.19
C ALA A 64 -17.51 4.31 -30.43
N VAL A 65 -16.73 4.92 -29.53
CA VAL A 65 -15.76 4.20 -28.67
C VAL A 65 -16.49 3.35 -27.65
N ASN A 66 -17.57 3.84 -27.05
CA ASN A 66 -18.38 3.06 -26.11
C ASN A 66 -19.06 1.87 -26.82
N ALA A 67 -19.52 2.03 -28.06
CA ALA A 67 -20.06 0.94 -28.87
C ALA A 67 -18.98 -0.11 -29.18
N LEU A 68 -17.76 0.29 -29.53
CA LEU A 68 -16.64 -0.62 -29.77
C LEU A 68 -16.27 -1.41 -28.52
N ILE A 69 -16.24 -0.74 -27.36
CA ILE A 69 -16.00 -1.39 -26.07
C ILE A 69 -17.10 -2.41 -25.75
N ALA A 70 -18.36 -2.10 -26.08
CA ALA A 70 -19.48 -3.01 -25.86
C ALA A 70 -19.52 -4.17 -26.88
N GLU A 71 -19.09 -3.96 -28.12
CA GLU A 71 -19.15 -4.93 -29.22
C GLU A 71 -18.04 -5.99 -29.12
N GLN A 72 -16.92 -5.67 -28.50
CA GLN A 72 -15.75 -6.56 -28.41
C GLN A 72 -15.74 -7.49 -27.20
N ASP A 73 -16.88 -7.79 -26.58
CA ASP A 73 -16.95 -8.69 -25.41
C ASP A 73 -15.88 -8.38 -24.34
N PHE A 74 -15.64 -7.11 -24.11
CA PHE A 74 -14.68 -6.58 -23.14
C PHE A 74 -14.90 -7.14 -21.72
N GLN A 75 -16.08 -7.71 -21.51
CA GLN A 75 -16.51 -8.25 -20.23
C GLN A 75 -16.11 -9.72 -20.01
N MET A 76 -15.72 -10.47 -21.04
CA MET A 76 -15.51 -11.92 -20.92
C MET A 76 -14.05 -12.37 -20.82
N SER A 77 -13.06 -11.57 -21.27
CA SER A 77 -11.69 -12.05 -21.36
C SER A 77 -10.85 -11.83 -20.09
N GLY A 78 -11.31 -11.02 -19.15
CA GLY A 78 -10.50 -10.68 -17.97
C GLY A 78 -9.15 -10.00 -18.28
N TYR A 79 -8.82 -9.87 -19.55
CA TYR A 79 -7.62 -9.23 -20.07
C TYR A 79 -8.04 -8.00 -20.89
N THR A 80 -7.66 -6.83 -20.44
CA THR A 80 -7.70 -5.64 -21.31
C THR A 80 -6.57 -5.84 -22.31
N ASP A 81 -6.91 -6.40 -23.48
CA ASP A 81 -5.97 -6.65 -24.57
C ASP A 81 -5.36 -5.33 -25.04
N SER A 82 -4.05 -5.26 -25.11
CA SER A 82 -3.33 -4.03 -25.43
C SER A 82 -3.48 -3.61 -26.88
N ASP A 83 -3.74 -4.55 -27.81
CA ASP A 83 -4.08 -4.21 -29.18
C ASP A 83 -5.41 -3.48 -29.20
N THR A 84 -6.34 -3.86 -28.35
CA THR A 84 -7.61 -3.18 -28.17
C THR A 84 -7.43 -1.83 -27.48
N ILE A 85 -6.60 -1.74 -26.44
CA ILE A 85 -6.25 -0.45 -25.80
C ILE A 85 -5.64 0.49 -26.81
N ALA A 86 -4.69 0.03 -27.61
CA ALA A 86 -4.04 0.86 -28.62
C ALA A 86 -4.97 1.23 -29.78
N ARG A 87 -5.82 0.32 -30.26
CA ARG A 87 -6.86 0.65 -31.25
C ARG A 87 -7.82 1.72 -30.72
N ILE A 88 -8.28 1.58 -29.50
CA ILE A 88 -9.11 2.59 -28.84
C ILE A 88 -8.33 3.90 -28.70
N GLY A 89 -7.07 3.85 -28.29
CA GLY A 89 -6.18 4.99 -28.18
C GLY A 89 -6.04 5.73 -29.53
N ASN A 90 -5.80 5.00 -30.61
CA ASN A 90 -5.74 5.55 -31.97
C ASN A 90 -7.07 6.18 -32.41
N MET A 91 -8.20 5.54 -32.14
CA MET A 91 -9.54 6.10 -32.45
C MET A 91 -9.83 7.35 -31.63
N LEU A 92 -9.36 7.43 -30.40
CA LEU A 92 -9.42 8.61 -29.55
C LEU A 92 -8.41 9.68 -29.98
N ASN A 93 -7.46 9.32 -30.85
CA ASN A 93 -6.29 10.14 -31.15
C ASN A 93 -5.58 10.55 -29.83
N ALA A 94 -5.34 9.59 -28.97
CA ALA A 94 -4.66 9.75 -27.67
C ALA A 94 -3.20 9.34 -27.81
N ASP A 95 -2.30 10.02 -27.07
CA ASP A 95 -0.90 9.63 -26.97
C ASP A 95 -0.71 8.53 -25.91
N PHE A 96 -1.54 8.59 -24.86
CA PHE A 96 -1.55 7.62 -23.77
C PHE A 96 -2.96 7.13 -23.47
N VAL A 97 -3.06 5.90 -22.98
CA VAL A 97 -4.31 5.32 -22.48
C VAL A 97 -4.11 4.79 -21.07
N VAL A 98 -5.00 5.18 -20.16
CA VAL A 98 -5.11 4.58 -18.83
C VAL A 98 -6.21 3.54 -18.85
N SER A 99 -5.90 2.36 -18.36
CA SER A 99 -6.84 1.28 -18.10
C SER A 99 -6.66 0.78 -16.67
N GLY A 100 -7.65 0.07 -16.15
CA GLY A 100 -7.55 -0.48 -14.81
C GLY A 100 -8.52 -1.61 -14.57
N HIS A 101 -8.29 -2.32 -13.47
CA HIS A 101 -9.08 -3.46 -13.02
C HIS A 101 -9.46 -3.30 -11.55
N ILE A 102 -10.72 -3.58 -11.27
CA ILE A 102 -11.27 -3.73 -9.93
C ILE A 102 -11.38 -5.24 -9.69
N ARG A 103 -10.40 -5.82 -9.00
CA ARG A 103 -10.24 -7.27 -8.86
C ARG A 103 -10.29 -7.70 -7.40
N ARG A 104 -10.73 -8.93 -7.19
CA ARG A 104 -10.58 -9.62 -5.93
C ARG A 104 -9.44 -10.63 -6.05
N PHE A 105 -8.50 -10.56 -5.12
CA PHE A 105 -7.40 -11.50 -4.96
C PHE A 105 -7.55 -12.20 -3.62
N VAL A 106 -7.93 -13.46 -3.65
CA VAL A 106 -8.30 -14.26 -2.47
C VAL A 106 -9.38 -13.54 -1.64
N ASP A 107 -9.01 -12.90 -0.53
CA ASP A 107 -9.90 -12.14 0.39
C ASP A 107 -9.74 -10.62 0.29
N ARG A 108 -8.86 -10.11 -0.59
CA ARG A 108 -8.50 -8.70 -0.75
C ARG A 108 -9.08 -8.11 -2.01
N ASN A 109 -9.52 -6.86 -1.93
CA ASN A 109 -9.93 -6.11 -3.11
C ASN A 109 -8.76 -5.25 -3.59
N LEU A 110 -8.50 -5.26 -4.89
CA LEU A 110 -7.40 -4.55 -5.54
C LEU A 110 -7.91 -3.66 -6.66
N LEU A 111 -7.43 -2.42 -6.64
CA LEU A 111 -7.47 -1.52 -7.78
C LEU A 111 -6.13 -1.60 -8.48
N ILE A 112 -6.08 -2.14 -9.69
CA ILE A 112 -4.88 -2.21 -10.53
C ILE A 112 -5.06 -1.20 -11.65
N THR A 113 -4.07 -0.35 -11.89
CA THR A 113 -4.12 0.70 -12.91
C THR A 113 -2.84 0.66 -13.72
N THR A 114 -2.96 0.81 -15.02
CA THR A 114 -1.82 0.86 -15.95
C THR A 114 -1.97 2.04 -16.91
N ILE A 115 -0.83 2.57 -17.36
CA ILE A 115 -0.77 3.54 -18.45
C ILE A 115 0.08 2.97 -19.57
N VAL A 116 -0.44 3.06 -20.80
CA VAL A 116 0.17 2.55 -22.03
C VAL A 116 0.38 3.70 -23.00
N GLU A 117 1.53 3.75 -23.62
CA GLU A 117 1.79 4.65 -24.75
C GLU A 117 1.22 4.05 -26.04
N VAL A 118 0.44 4.84 -26.76
CA VAL A 118 -0.34 4.34 -27.92
C VAL A 118 0.55 4.04 -29.13
N GLU A 119 1.62 4.82 -29.34
CA GLU A 119 2.51 4.69 -30.46
C GLU A 119 3.40 3.45 -30.38
N THR A 120 3.94 3.19 -29.20
CA THR A 120 4.91 2.09 -28.96
C THR A 120 4.27 0.83 -28.41
N PHE A 121 3.02 0.93 -27.93
CA PHE A 121 2.30 -0.13 -27.21
C PHE A 121 2.97 -0.52 -25.89
N GLU A 122 3.86 0.29 -25.37
CA GLU A 122 4.60 -0.01 -24.15
C GLU A 122 3.84 0.42 -22.90
N GLN A 123 3.84 -0.44 -21.90
CA GLN A 123 3.33 -0.10 -20.58
C GLN A 123 4.35 0.80 -19.88
N MET A 124 3.99 2.06 -19.66
CA MET A 124 4.85 3.08 -19.07
C MET A 124 4.95 2.96 -17.55
N ALA A 125 3.85 2.58 -16.91
CA ALA A 125 3.77 2.31 -15.47
C ALA A 125 2.57 1.45 -15.12
N GLY A 126 2.56 1.01 -13.88
CA GLY A 126 1.38 0.47 -13.23
C GLY A 126 1.39 0.80 -11.75
N ASP A 127 0.22 0.70 -11.13
CA ASP A 127 0.03 0.77 -9.69
C ASP A 127 -1.06 -0.21 -9.28
N TYR A 128 -0.96 -0.73 -8.06
CA TYR A 128 -2.02 -1.51 -7.45
C TYR A 128 -2.21 -1.07 -6.02
N ARG A 129 -3.49 -0.98 -5.62
CA ARG A 129 -3.88 -0.54 -4.28
C ARG A 129 -4.89 -1.50 -3.69
N GLU A 130 -4.64 -1.89 -2.46
CA GLU A 130 -5.60 -2.63 -1.66
C GLU A 130 -6.64 -1.66 -1.09
N TYR A 131 -7.92 -2.06 -1.10
CA TYR A 131 -9.01 -1.33 -0.47
C TYR A 131 -9.98 -2.30 0.21
N ARG A 132 -10.68 -1.83 1.21
CA ARG A 132 -11.67 -2.63 1.95
C ARG A 132 -13.05 -2.50 1.33
N ASN A 133 -13.46 -1.27 1.08
CA ASN A 133 -14.73 -0.92 0.49
C ASN A 133 -14.49 -0.05 -0.74
N ILE A 134 -15.38 -0.15 -1.72
CA ILE A 134 -15.23 0.54 -3.00
C ILE A 134 -15.25 2.07 -2.83
N GLU A 135 -15.88 2.58 -1.77
CA GLU A 135 -15.92 3.99 -1.42
C GLU A 135 -14.55 4.57 -1.02
N GLU A 136 -13.55 3.72 -0.75
CA GLU A 136 -12.17 4.15 -0.47
C GLU A 136 -11.40 4.51 -1.74
N ILE A 137 -11.81 3.99 -2.92
CA ILE A 137 -11.11 4.18 -4.20
C ILE A 137 -10.86 5.66 -4.51
N PRO A 138 -11.84 6.59 -4.36
CA PRO A 138 -11.60 8.01 -4.63
C PRO A 138 -10.41 8.59 -3.86
N SER A 139 -10.15 8.13 -2.65
CA SER A 139 -9.02 8.58 -1.82
C SER A 139 -7.66 8.06 -2.31
N LEU A 140 -7.65 6.97 -3.07
CA LEU A 140 -6.44 6.35 -3.63
C LEU A 140 -6.01 7.01 -4.96
N LEU A 141 -6.98 7.55 -5.72
CA LEU A 141 -6.75 8.07 -7.07
C LEU A 141 -5.69 9.17 -7.16
N PRO A 142 -5.54 10.12 -6.21
CA PRO A 142 -4.48 11.13 -6.30
C PRO A 142 -3.07 10.55 -6.29
N ALA A 143 -2.82 9.48 -5.56
CA ALA A 143 -1.52 8.82 -5.55
C ALA A 143 -1.27 8.01 -6.82
N VAL A 144 -2.31 7.33 -7.32
CA VAL A 144 -2.27 6.56 -8.57
C VAL A 144 -2.02 7.50 -9.75
N SER A 145 -2.77 8.61 -9.86
CA SER A 145 -2.65 9.56 -10.97
C SER A 145 -1.25 10.18 -11.06
N ARG A 146 -0.67 10.61 -9.94
CA ARG A 146 0.71 11.14 -9.93
C ARG A 146 1.71 10.14 -10.48
N LYS A 147 1.62 8.88 -10.08
CA LYS A 147 2.51 7.82 -10.58
C LYS A 147 2.38 7.62 -12.08
N MET A 148 1.15 7.66 -12.64
CA MET A 148 0.91 7.56 -14.08
C MET A 148 1.47 8.78 -14.83
N ILE A 149 1.29 9.99 -14.29
CA ILE A 149 1.82 11.24 -14.88
C ILE A 149 3.35 11.22 -14.91
N ASP A 150 3.99 10.83 -13.82
CA ASP A 150 5.46 10.76 -13.75
C ASP A 150 6.02 9.74 -14.72
N ALA A 151 5.31 8.64 -14.93
CA ALA A 151 5.71 7.62 -15.88
C ALA A 151 5.58 8.06 -17.34
N ALA A 152 4.50 8.73 -17.71
CA ALA A 152 4.27 9.24 -19.06
C ALA A 152 5.35 10.24 -19.55
N ARG A 153 6.18 10.74 -18.63
CA ARG A 153 7.31 11.63 -18.94
C ARG A 153 8.64 10.91 -19.15
N ARG A 154 8.65 9.58 -18.97
CA ARG A 154 9.89 8.79 -19.11
C ARG A 154 10.15 8.47 -20.58
N ASP A 155 11.42 8.51 -20.97
CA ASP A 155 11.88 8.00 -22.26
C ASP A 155 12.22 6.52 -22.10
N THR A 156 11.43 5.64 -22.71
CA THR A 156 11.61 4.18 -22.71
C THR A 156 12.29 3.66 -23.97
N SER A 157 12.51 4.51 -24.96
CA SER A 157 13.00 4.14 -26.31
C SER A 157 14.32 3.37 -26.34
N ARG A 158 15.13 3.51 -25.28
CA ARG A 158 16.44 2.84 -25.13
C ARG A 158 16.38 1.61 -24.22
N LEU A 159 15.23 1.29 -23.66
CA LEU A 159 15.10 0.13 -22.79
C LEU A 159 14.89 -1.14 -23.61
N PRO A 160 15.49 -2.26 -23.17
CA PRO A 160 15.24 -3.54 -23.82
C PRO A 160 13.78 -3.95 -23.66
N LYS A 161 13.18 -4.51 -24.72
CA LYS A 161 11.76 -4.90 -24.75
C LYS A 161 11.56 -6.24 -24.07
N LEU A 162 10.64 -6.29 -23.12
CA LEU A 162 10.28 -7.48 -22.35
C LEU A 162 8.81 -7.82 -22.53
N ALA A 163 8.52 -9.01 -23.05
CA ALA A 163 7.18 -9.59 -23.05
C ALA A 163 6.94 -10.41 -21.77
N ILE A 164 5.71 -10.42 -21.26
CA ILE A 164 5.35 -11.17 -20.07
C ILE A 164 4.45 -12.34 -20.44
N ALA A 165 4.95 -13.57 -20.23
CA ALA A 165 4.20 -14.78 -20.43
C ALA A 165 3.06 -14.92 -19.39
N PRO A 166 2.01 -15.70 -19.70
CA PRO A 166 1.02 -16.11 -18.71
C PRO A 166 1.69 -16.77 -17.50
N PHE A 167 1.11 -16.59 -16.32
CA PHE A 167 1.60 -17.23 -15.10
C PHE A 167 1.20 -18.71 -15.14
N TYR A 168 2.19 -19.61 -15.15
CA TYR A 168 1.92 -21.04 -15.20
C TYR A 168 1.59 -21.60 -13.81
N ILE A 169 0.55 -22.45 -13.74
CA ILE A 169 0.07 -23.04 -12.50
C ILE A 169 0.34 -24.56 -12.52
N ALA A 170 1.38 -24.98 -11.83
CA ALA A 170 1.66 -26.39 -11.57
C ALA A 170 1.21 -26.84 -10.15
N ASN A 171 0.69 -25.92 -9.35
CA ASN A 171 0.23 -26.16 -7.99
C ASN A 171 -1.29 -25.99 -7.87
N LYS A 172 -1.96 -27.00 -7.31
CA LYS A 172 -3.42 -26.98 -7.08
C LYS A 172 -3.91 -25.93 -6.09
N GLY A 173 -3.01 -25.25 -5.36
CA GLY A 173 -3.37 -24.22 -4.38
C GLY A 173 -3.56 -22.81 -4.96
N VAL A 174 -3.23 -22.62 -6.24
CA VAL A 174 -3.40 -21.34 -6.95
C VAL A 174 -4.43 -21.56 -8.05
N ASN A 175 -5.46 -20.73 -8.11
CA ASN A 175 -6.43 -20.76 -9.21
C ASN A 175 -6.02 -19.80 -10.34
N GLU A 176 -6.61 -19.92 -11.51
CA GLU A 176 -6.28 -19.11 -12.69
C GLU A 176 -6.47 -17.61 -12.46
N ARG A 177 -7.54 -17.24 -11.77
CA ARG A 177 -7.82 -15.81 -11.46
C ARG A 177 -6.73 -15.20 -10.56
N ASP A 178 -6.32 -15.92 -9.53
CA ASP A 178 -5.28 -15.44 -8.62
C ASP A 178 -3.91 -15.41 -9.31
N ALA A 179 -3.63 -16.38 -10.18
CA ALA A 179 -2.42 -16.40 -10.99
C ALA A 179 -2.35 -15.21 -11.95
N GLU A 180 -3.47 -14.83 -12.54
CA GLU A 180 -3.57 -13.65 -13.39
C GLU A 180 -3.27 -12.37 -12.62
N VAL A 181 -3.85 -12.21 -11.43
CA VAL A 181 -3.57 -11.04 -10.55
C VAL A 181 -2.09 -11.01 -10.17
N LEU A 182 -1.50 -12.15 -9.83
CA LEU A 182 -0.06 -12.23 -9.53
C LEU A 182 0.81 -11.84 -10.73
N ALA A 183 0.44 -12.27 -11.94
CA ALA A 183 1.13 -11.87 -13.17
C ALA A 183 1.03 -10.36 -13.41
N GLN A 184 -0.14 -9.77 -13.20
CA GLN A 184 -0.33 -8.32 -13.32
C GLN A 184 0.50 -7.54 -12.30
N ILE A 185 0.53 -8.00 -11.05
CA ILE A 185 1.36 -7.38 -9.99
C ILE A 185 2.85 -7.47 -10.37
N LEU A 186 3.31 -8.64 -10.82
CA LEU A 186 4.70 -8.83 -11.24
C LEU A 186 5.05 -7.92 -12.43
N ALA A 187 4.16 -7.81 -13.42
CA ALA A 187 4.31 -6.90 -14.55
C ALA A 187 4.44 -5.44 -14.11
N VAL A 188 3.53 -4.98 -13.25
CA VAL A 188 3.55 -3.63 -12.68
C VAL A 188 4.87 -3.36 -11.96
N GLU A 189 5.35 -4.29 -11.17
CA GLU A 189 6.59 -4.11 -10.42
C GLU A 189 7.83 -4.10 -11.34
N ILE A 190 7.87 -4.94 -12.37
CA ILE A 190 8.95 -4.93 -13.37
C ILE A 190 9.00 -3.58 -14.12
N VAL A 191 7.85 -3.10 -14.63
CA VAL A 191 7.75 -1.77 -15.28
C VAL A 191 8.28 -0.67 -14.37
N ASN A 192 7.88 -0.70 -13.11
CA ASN A 192 8.25 0.32 -12.13
C ASN A 192 9.74 0.32 -11.78
N THR A 193 10.48 -0.75 -12.10
CA THR A 193 11.95 -0.76 -11.96
C THR A 193 12.63 0.15 -12.99
N GLY A 194 11.97 0.43 -14.12
CA GLY A 194 12.51 1.25 -15.22
C GLY A 194 13.70 0.60 -15.93
N ARG A 195 13.83 -0.73 -15.89
CA ARG A 195 14.91 -1.48 -16.53
C ARG A 195 14.51 -2.05 -17.89
N TYR A 196 13.21 -2.19 -18.13
CA TYR A 196 12.63 -2.76 -19.34
C TYR A 196 11.49 -1.91 -19.84
N ALA A 197 11.34 -1.83 -21.17
CA ALA A 197 10.12 -1.45 -21.84
C ALA A 197 9.21 -2.69 -21.86
N VAL A 198 8.19 -2.71 -21.05
CA VAL A 198 7.31 -3.88 -20.92
C VAL A 198 6.23 -3.83 -21.99
N LEU A 199 6.17 -4.87 -22.79
CA LEU A 199 5.12 -5.06 -23.78
C LEU A 199 3.92 -5.71 -23.08
N PRO A 200 2.76 -5.05 -23.12
CA PRO A 200 1.56 -5.61 -22.55
C PRO A 200 1.12 -6.85 -23.34
N ARG A 201 0.27 -7.70 -22.76
CA ARG A 201 -0.30 -8.85 -23.45
C ARG A 201 -1.23 -8.38 -24.56
N THR A 202 -1.11 -9.00 -25.73
CA THR A 202 -1.91 -8.70 -26.91
C THR A 202 -2.74 -9.92 -27.33
N SER A 203 -3.85 -9.73 -28.03
CA SER A 203 -4.62 -10.82 -28.66
C SER A 203 -3.76 -11.60 -29.67
N THR A 204 -2.86 -10.89 -30.37
CA THR A 204 -1.87 -11.50 -31.25
C THR A 204 -0.94 -12.44 -30.48
N MET A 205 -0.53 -12.03 -29.29
CA MET A 205 0.27 -12.86 -28.39
C MET A 205 -0.52 -14.08 -27.93
N GLN A 206 -1.79 -13.91 -27.53
CA GLN A 206 -2.65 -15.02 -27.12
C GLN A 206 -2.89 -15.98 -28.30
N ALA A 207 -3.22 -15.46 -29.49
CA ALA A 207 -3.40 -16.29 -30.68
C ALA A 207 -2.12 -17.06 -31.04
N ALA A 208 -0.94 -16.44 -30.94
CA ALA A 208 0.34 -17.13 -31.15
C ALA A 208 0.61 -18.21 -30.11
N LEU A 209 0.18 -18.02 -28.88
CA LEU A 209 0.26 -19.02 -27.83
C LEU A 209 -0.70 -20.20 -28.07
N ASP A 210 -1.92 -19.90 -28.51
CA ASP A 210 -2.93 -20.88 -28.83
C ASP A 210 -2.53 -21.75 -30.09
N GLU A 211 -1.96 -21.06 -31.11
CA GLU A 211 -1.53 -21.71 -32.37
C GLU A 211 -0.31 -22.63 -32.21
N LEU A 212 0.55 -22.30 -31.22
CA LEU A 212 1.73 -23.14 -30.94
C LEU A 212 1.41 -24.40 -30.16
N GLU A 213 0.12 -24.71 -29.88
CA GLU A 213 -0.30 -25.82 -29.01
C GLU A 213 0.56 -25.92 -27.75
N ILE A 214 1.05 -24.80 -27.28
CA ILE A 214 1.90 -24.78 -26.11
C ILE A 214 1.03 -25.16 -24.93
N GLN A 215 0.97 -26.47 -24.68
CA GLN A 215 0.44 -26.99 -23.43
C GLN A 215 1.04 -26.18 -22.30
N MET A 216 0.27 -25.91 -21.27
CA MET A 216 0.64 -25.01 -20.18
C MET A 216 2.03 -25.27 -19.57
N SER A 217 2.62 -26.46 -19.78
CA SER A 217 4.00 -26.81 -19.45
C SER A 217 5.08 -26.17 -20.35
N GLY A 218 4.71 -25.65 -21.52
CA GLY A 218 5.67 -25.11 -22.50
C GLY A 218 6.08 -23.64 -22.30
N TYR A 219 5.37 -22.88 -21.46
CA TYR A 219 5.70 -21.46 -21.24
C TYR A 219 7.02 -21.22 -20.49
N THR A 220 7.48 -22.22 -19.77
CA THR A 220 8.79 -22.23 -19.10
C THR A 220 9.89 -22.82 -19.98
N SER A 221 9.54 -23.35 -21.17
CA SER A 221 10.52 -23.89 -22.11
C SER A 221 11.20 -22.77 -22.91
N GLU A 222 12.44 -23.03 -23.30
CA GLU A 222 13.20 -22.17 -24.20
C GLU A 222 12.47 -21.90 -25.51
N GLU A 223 11.82 -22.91 -26.09
CA GLU A 223 11.11 -22.83 -27.35
C GLU A 223 9.85 -21.97 -27.24
N GLY A 224 9.06 -22.10 -26.14
CA GLY A 224 7.91 -21.26 -25.86
C GLY A 224 8.28 -19.78 -25.68
N ALA A 225 9.37 -19.51 -24.96
CA ALA A 225 9.87 -18.16 -24.79
C ALA A 225 10.30 -17.53 -26.11
N LYS A 226 11.03 -18.27 -26.97
CA LYS A 226 11.42 -17.82 -28.30
C LYS A 226 10.23 -17.53 -29.21
N ALA A 227 9.23 -18.40 -29.21
CA ALA A 227 8.02 -18.22 -29.99
C ALA A 227 7.25 -16.97 -29.56
N LEU A 228 7.05 -16.81 -28.25
CA LEU A 228 6.40 -15.62 -27.68
C LEU A 228 7.15 -14.33 -27.99
N GLY A 229 8.46 -14.31 -27.79
CA GLY A 229 9.28 -13.15 -28.05
C GLY A 229 9.25 -12.74 -29.53
N ARG A 230 9.27 -13.69 -30.47
CA ARG A 230 9.12 -13.40 -31.90
C ARG A 230 7.74 -12.83 -32.24
N ALA A 231 6.68 -13.39 -31.67
CA ALA A 231 5.31 -12.90 -31.90
C ALA A 231 5.09 -11.48 -31.39
N THR A 232 5.79 -11.10 -30.31
CA THR A 232 5.66 -9.77 -29.68
C THR A 232 6.77 -8.80 -30.09
N ASN A 233 7.73 -9.21 -30.89
CA ASN A 233 8.94 -8.43 -31.19
C ASN A 233 9.70 -7.99 -29.92
N ALA A 234 9.74 -8.86 -28.90
CA ALA A 234 10.45 -8.64 -27.64
C ALA A 234 11.88 -9.21 -27.74
N GLU A 235 12.81 -8.58 -27.02
CA GLU A 235 14.17 -9.09 -26.85
C GLU A 235 14.25 -10.14 -25.75
N TYR A 236 13.36 -9.97 -24.74
CA TYR A 236 13.30 -10.82 -23.54
C TYR A 236 11.87 -11.27 -23.26
N VAL A 237 11.75 -12.41 -22.60
CA VAL A 237 10.47 -12.93 -22.08
C VAL A 237 10.59 -13.19 -20.59
N LEU A 238 9.67 -12.63 -19.81
CA LEU A 238 9.46 -12.99 -18.41
C LEU A 238 8.50 -14.18 -18.35
N SER A 239 8.97 -15.29 -17.80
CA SER A 239 8.18 -16.46 -17.46
C SER A 239 8.06 -16.57 -15.94
N ALA A 240 6.85 -16.87 -15.44
CA ALA A 240 6.61 -17.07 -14.03
C ALA A 240 5.68 -18.26 -13.78
N GLU A 241 5.90 -18.99 -12.68
CA GLU A 241 5.14 -20.16 -12.34
C GLU A 241 4.93 -20.32 -10.83
N ALA A 242 3.82 -20.96 -10.45
CA ALA A 242 3.59 -21.49 -9.13
C ALA A 242 3.77 -22.99 -9.13
N ARG A 243 4.73 -23.51 -8.38
CA ARG A 243 5.12 -24.90 -8.34
C ARG A 243 5.29 -25.41 -6.91
N SER A 244 5.14 -26.73 -6.72
CA SER A 244 5.41 -27.38 -5.43
C SER A 244 6.55 -28.39 -5.57
N LEU A 245 7.43 -28.39 -4.57
CA LEU A 245 8.46 -29.40 -4.38
C LEU A 245 8.25 -30.06 -3.00
N GLY A 246 7.64 -31.24 -3.00
CA GLY A 246 7.18 -31.86 -1.76
C GLY A 246 6.15 -30.99 -1.05
N ASN A 247 6.45 -30.56 0.18
CA ASN A 247 5.59 -29.69 0.99
C ASN A 247 5.95 -28.19 0.87
N ILE A 248 6.85 -27.83 -0.05
CA ILE A 248 7.29 -26.45 -0.24
C ILE A 248 6.61 -25.91 -1.50
N ASN A 249 5.80 -24.87 -1.34
CA ASN A 249 5.23 -24.13 -2.44
C ASN A 249 6.14 -22.94 -2.78
N MET A 250 6.35 -22.69 -4.08
CA MET A 250 7.22 -21.61 -4.52
C MET A 250 6.69 -20.91 -5.76
N PHE A 251 6.88 -19.62 -5.83
CA PHE A 251 6.80 -18.84 -7.05
C PHE A 251 8.19 -18.77 -7.65
N ILE A 252 8.30 -19.13 -8.91
CA ILE A 252 9.53 -19.12 -9.69
C ILE A 252 9.32 -18.11 -10.82
N ALA A 253 10.30 -17.25 -11.06
CA ALA A 253 10.27 -16.33 -12.18
C ALA A 253 11.64 -16.21 -12.82
N GLN A 254 11.66 -16.10 -14.15
CA GLN A 254 12.89 -16.02 -14.94
C GLN A 254 12.73 -15.10 -16.14
N ILE A 255 13.81 -14.44 -16.54
CA ILE A 255 13.89 -13.65 -17.76
C ILE A 255 14.78 -14.43 -18.73
N LEU A 256 14.24 -14.73 -19.89
CA LEU A 256 14.88 -15.46 -20.96
C LEU A 256 15.16 -14.55 -22.15
N HIS A 257 16.31 -14.66 -22.77
CA HIS A 257 16.65 -13.98 -24.02
C HIS A 257 16.01 -14.72 -25.20
N VAL A 258 15.32 -14.00 -26.08
CA VAL A 258 14.51 -14.59 -27.15
C VAL A 258 15.36 -15.24 -28.24
N GLU A 259 16.51 -14.66 -28.55
CA GLU A 259 17.32 -15.11 -29.69
C GLU A 259 17.92 -16.49 -29.46
N ASP A 260 18.54 -16.71 -28.28
CA ASP A 260 19.26 -17.93 -27.96
C ASP A 260 18.60 -18.81 -26.89
N GLY A 261 17.56 -18.28 -26.17
CA GLY A 261 16.87 -18.95 -25.08
C GLY A 261 17.64 -18.95 -23.77
N SER A 262 18.76 -18.26 -23.68
CA SER A 262 19.55 -18.22 -22.46
C SER A 262 18.81 -17.50 -21.33
N GLN A 263 18.97 -18.00 -20.11
CA GLN A 263 18.42 -17.37 -18.93
C GLN A 263 19.31 -16.19 -18.50
N LEU A 264 18.78 -14.98 -18.61
CA LEU A 264 19.44 -13.76 -18.14
C LEU A 264 19.38 -13.61 -16.62
N ALA A 265 18.21 -13.85 -16.04
CA ALA A 265 17.96 -13.77 -14.62
C ALA A 265 16.92 -14.80 -14.19
N GLY A 266 16.98 -15.23 -12.95
CA GLY A 266 15.97 -16.12 -12.38
C GLY A 266 16.09 -16.14 -10.86
N ASP A 267 14.94 -16.27 -10.20
CA ASP A 267 14.88 -16.42 -8.75
C ASP A 267 13.56 -17.10 -8.34
N SER A 268 13.48 -17.56 -7.09
CA SER A 268 12.29 -18.17 -6.53
C SER A 268 12.01 -17.68 -5.12
N ARG A 269 10.73 -17.75 -4.74
CA ARG A 269 10.27 -17.40 -3.39
C ARG A 269 9.28 -18.42 -2.88
N ASN A 270 9.54 -18.93 -1.68
CA ASN A 270 8.63 -19.83 -1.01
C ASN A 270 7.42 -19.06 -0.47
N TYR A 271 6.24 -19.65 -0.59
CA TYR A 271 5.01 -19.11 -0.02
C TYR A 271 4.29 -20.18 0.81
N ARG A 272 3.48 -19.74 1.76
CA ARG A 272 2.63 -20.61 2.57
C ARG A 272 1.18 -20.55 2.09
N VAL A 273 0.74 -19.36 1.78
CA VAL A 273 -0.60 -19.06 1.25
C VAL A 273 -0.47 -18.16 0.03
N VAL A 274 -1.44 -18.20 -0.86
CA VAL A 274 -1.39 -17.48 -2.15
C VAL A 274 -1.28 -15.97 -1.95
N GLU A 275 -1.84 -15.46 -0.86
CA GLU A 275 -1.79 -14.04 -0.45
C GLU A 275 -0.36 -13.53 -0.23
N ASP A 276 0.59 -14.41 0.08
CA ASP A 276 2.01 -14.06 0.17
C ASP A 276 2.52 -13.46 -1.15
N GLY A 277 1.87 -13.78 -2.27
CA GLY A 277 2.19 -13.25 -3.59
C GLY A 277 2.21 -11.73 -3.67
N MET A 278 1.31 -11.03 -2.95
CA MET A 278 1.30 -9.57 -2.88
C MET A 278 2.65 -8.99 -2.42
N ARG A 279 3.34 -9.69 -1.54
CA ARG A 279 4.67 -9.31 -1.05
C ARG A 279 5.79 -9.88 -1.91
N LEU A 280 5.62 -11.10 -2.41
CA LEU A 280 6.67 -11.85 -3.08
C LEU A 280 6.88 -11.42 -4.53
N MET A 281 5.84 -11.00 -5.26
CA MET A 281 5.97 -10.51 -6.64
C MET A 281 6.89 -9.27 -6.73
N PRO A 282 6.74 -8.24 -5.87
CA PRO A 282 7.71 -7.14 -5.80
C PRO A 282 9.15 -7.57 -5.46
N GLU A 283 9.30 -8.58 -4.60
CA GLU A 283 10.64 -9.11 -4.28
C GLU A 283 11.27 -9.80 -5.49
N LEU A 284 10.49 -10.62 -6.20
CA LEU A 284 10.93 -11.27 -7.43
C LEU A 284 11.30 -10.26 -8.51
N ALA A 285 10.47 -9.24 -8.72
CA ALA A 285 10.76 -8.18 -9.69
C ALA A 285 12.12 -7.50 -9.42
N LEU A 286 12.42 -7.18 -8.16
CA LEU A 286 13.71 -6.61 -7.78
C LEU A 286 14.88 -7.58 -8.02
N LEU A 287 14.71 -8.85 -7.69
CA LEU A 287 15.76 -9.86 -7.88
C LEU A 287 16.07 -10.13 -9.35
N LEU A 288 15.04 -10.07 -10.20
CA LEU A 288 15.18 -10.25 -11.63
C LEU A 288 15.84 -9.04 -12.31
N THR A 289 15.64 -7.83 -11.79
CA THR A 289 16.05 -6.59 -12.45
C THR A 289 17.28 -5.91 -11.80
N ASP A 290 17.52 -6.12 -10.51
CA ASP A 290 18.60 -5.51 -9.74
C ASP A 290 19.06 -6.41 -8.59
N LYS A 291 19.64 -7.55 -8.91
CA LYS A 291 20.06 -8.54 -7.92
C LYS A 291 21.03 -8.00 -6.87
N ALA A 292 21.93 -7.10 -7.27
CA ALA A 292 22.94 -6.51 -6.37
C ALA A 292 22.32 -5.58 -5.31
N GLY A 293 21.29 -4.81 -5.68
CA GLY A 293 20.58 -3.89 -4.78
C GLY A 293 19.39 -4.52 -4.06
N ALA A 294 18.91 -5.67 -4.54
CA ALA A 294 17.68 -6.29 -4.09
C ALA A 294 17.67 -6.63 -2.59
N ALA A 295 18.75 -7.20 -2.07
CA ALA A 295 18.84 -7.60 -0.67
C ALA A 295 18.59 -6.43 0.31
N SER A 296 19.18 -5.26 0.02
CA SER A 296 19.00 -4.04 0.82
C SER A 296 17.57 -3.49 0.71
N ARG A 297 17.01 -3.43 -0.52
CA ARG A 297 15.66 -2.89 -0.78
C ARG A 297 14.58 -3.79 -0.19
N ILE A 298 14.70 -5.11 -0.36
CA ILE A 298 13.79 -6.10 0.21
C ILE A 298 13.82 -6.03 1.73
N GLY A 299 15.00 -5.97 2.34
CA GLY A 299 15.13 -5.86 3.79
C GLY A 299 14.52 -4.57 4.36
N THR A 300 14.61 -3.45 3.64
CA THR A 300 13.99 -2.18 4.04
C THR A 300 12.47 -2.23 3.86
N ARG A 301 11.98 -2.73 2.73
CA ARG A 301 10.54 -2.90 2.45
C ARG A 301 9.88 -3.84 3.47
N ASN A 302 10.50 -4.99 3.75
CA ASN A 302 9.95 -5.95 4.71
C ASN A 302 9.90 -5.39 6.13
N ARG A 303 10.88 -4.59 6.55
CA ARG A 303 10.84 -3.88 7.84
C ARG A 303 9.72 -2.84 7.87
N ALA A 304 9.52 -2.09 6.79
CA ALA A 304 8.44 -1.11 6.70
C ALA A 304 7.06 -1.78 6.73
N LEU A 305 6.86 -2.85 5.96
CA LEU A 305 5.62 -3.64 5.94
C LEU A 305 5.34 -4.31 7.29
N ALA A 306 6.36 -4.89 7.93
CA ALA A 306 6.22 -5.47 9.25
C ALA A 306 5.83 -4.41 10.29
N ARG A 307 6.40 -3.20 10.19
CA ARG A 307 6.03 -2.08 11.06
C ARG A 307 4.59 -1.62 10.80
N ALA A 308 4.17 -1.49 9.55
CA ALA A 308 2.80 -1.12 9.19
C ALA A 308 1.80 -2.16 9.70
N ALA A 309 2.02 -3.45 9.42
CA ALA A 309 1.18 -4.53 9.90
C ALA A 309 1.09 -4.59 11.45
N MET A 310 2.20 -4.26 12.14
CA MET A 310 2.23 -4.17 13.59
C MET A 310 1.36 -3.04 14.13
N LEU A 311 1.29 -1.91 13.43
CA LEU A 311 0.48 -0.75 13.81
C LEU A 311 -1.00 -0.91 13.43
N GLU A 312 -1.30 -1.71 12.41
CA GLU A 312 -2.67 -1.96 11.92
C GLU A 312 -3.38 -3.14 12.64
N ASP A 313 -2.67 -3.98 13.39
CA ASP A 313 -3.26 -5.14 14.07
C ASP A 313 -4.19 -4.69 15.20
N PRO A 314 -5.53 -4.92 15.10
CA PRO A 314 -6.49 -4.51 16.13
C PRO A 314 -6.25 -5.19 17.49
N ALA A 315 -5.51 -6.31 17.53
CA ALA A 315 -5.15 -7.00 18.76
C ALA A 315 -3.92 -6.40 19.45
N LYS A 316 -3.27 -5.40 18.86
CA LYS A 316 -2.12 -4.69 19.43
C LYS A 316 -2.50 -3.28 19.81
N LEU A 317 -2.31 -2.94 21.09
CA LEU A 317 -2.60 -1.60 21.60
C LEU A 317 -1.30 -0.77 21.70
N TRP A 318 -0.96 -0.11 20.60
CA TRP A 318 0.08 0.93 20.55
C TRP A 318 -0.59 2.27 20.73
N SER A 319 -0.30 2.97 21.81
CA SER A 319 -0.97 4.25 22.05
C SER A 319 -0.16 5.18 22.96
N VAL A 320 -0.54 6.46 22.92
CA VAL A 320 -0.14 7.48 23.88
C VAL A 320 -1.42 8.15 24.38
N GLY A 321 -1.51 8.40 25.66
CA GLY A 321 -2.70 9.00 26.22
C GLY A 321 -2.43 9.86 27.45
N ALA A 322 -3.43 10.67 27.75
CA ALA A 322 -3.49 11.45 28.99
C ALA A 322 -4.88 11.31 29.61
N SER A 323 -4.94 11.23 30.93
CA SER A 323 -6.21 11.12 31.66
C SER A 323 -6.20 11.97 32.92
N VAL A 324 -7.40 12.29 33.37
CA VAL A 324 -7.63 12.93 34.66
C VAL A 324 -8.51 12.01 35.50
N GLY A 325 -8.18 11.86 36.75
CA GLY A 325 -8.87 10.95 37.64
C GLY A 325 -8.90 11.45 39.07
N THR A 326 -9.54 10.66 39.93
CA THR A 326 -9.63 10.92 41.37
C THR A 326 -9.42 9.62 42.15
N SER A 327 -8.84 9.74 43.33
CA SER A 327 -8.79 8.64 44.30
C SER A 327 -9.90 8.68 45.36
N VAL A 328 -10.79 9.70 45.31
CA VAL A 328 -11.80 9.97 46.34
C VAL A 328 -11.20 10.21 47.75
N ALA A 329 -9.90 10.34 47.80
CA ALA A 329 -9.07 10.61 48.98
C ALA A 329 -7.94 11.56 48.58
N THR A 330 -6.88 11.66 49.35
CA THR A 330 -5.67 12.40 48.97
C THR A 330 -4.74 11.52 48.13
N PRO A 331 -4.34 11.92 46.91
CA PRO A 331 -4.73 13.17 46.19
C PRO A 331 -6.13 13.10 45.58
N TRP A 332 -6.87 14.18 45.66
CA TRP A 332 -8.24 14.24 45.08
C TRP A 332 -8.21 14.34 43.55
N ALA A 333 -7.23 15.04 42.98
CA ALA A 333 -7.05 15.11 41.55
C ALA A 333 -5.72 14.48 41.12
N ILE A 334 -5.79 13.64 40.09
CA ILE A 334 -4.63 12.91 39.53
C ILE A 334 -4.62 13.10 38.01
N GLY A 335 -3.56 13.72 37.51
CA GLY A 335 -3.25 13.73 36.08
C GLY A 335 -2.36 12.53 35.75
N THR A 336 -2.61 11.87 34.62
CA THR A 336 -1.82 10.73 34.16
C THR A 336 -1.39 10.96 32.71
N VAL A 337 -0.10 10.70 32.44
CA VAL A 337 0.39 10.54 31.07
C VAL A 337 0.91 9.11 30.94
N ARG A 338 0.52 8.42 29.87
CA ARG A 338 0.92 7.03 29.65
C ARG A 338 1.14 6.69 28.19
N GLY A 339 1.94 5.67 27.92
CA GLY A 339 2.13 5.06 26.63
C GLY A 339 2.02 3.56 26.71
N THR A 340 1.47 2.92 25.68
CA THR A 340 1.36 1.46 25.60
C THR A 340 2.26 0.92 24.50
N LEU A 341 2.98 -0.16 24.82
CA LEU A 341 3.85 -0.90 23.92
C LEU A 341 3.33 -2.34 23.79
N ALA A 342 2.90 -2.74 22.59
CA ALA A 342 2.31 -4.05 22.33
C ALA A 342 3.18 -4.93 21.42
N PRO A 343 4.29 -5.51 21.90
CA PRO A 343 5.14 -6.37 21.08
C PRO A 343 4.41 -7.66 20.65
N TRP A 344 3.47 -8.17 21.46
CA TRP A 344 2.66 -9.35 21.17
C TRP A 344 1.19 -9.00 20.98
N ARG A 345 0.43 -9.89 20.37
CA ARG A 345 -1.03 -9.77 20.22
C ARG A 345 -1.73 -9.99 21.57
N TYR A 346 -2.77 -9.24 21.83
CA TYR A 346 -3.62 -9.32 23.01
C TYR A 346 -2.94 -8.96 24.32
N THR A 347 -1.71 -8.42 24.30
CA THR A 347 -1.01 -7.97 25.49
C THR A 347 -0.19 -6.71 25.21
N PHE A 348 0.05 -5.91 26.25
CA PHE A 348 0.86 -4.71 26.15
C PHE A 348 1.53 -4.36 27.48
N PHE A 349 2.61 -3.62 27.40
CA PHE A 349 3.17 -2.89 28.52
C PHE A 349 2.55 -1.50 28.54
N ASP A 350 2.08 -1.07 29.71
CA ASP A 350 1.56 0.26 29.98
C ASP A 350 2.56 0.99 30.89
N ILE A 351 3.18 2.02 30.37
CA ILE A 351 4.22 2.79 31.05
C ILE A 351 3.71 4.22 31.19
N GLY A 352 3.71 4.72 32.39
CA GLY A 352 3.17 6.06 32.61
C GLY A 352 3.62 6.69 33.94
N CYS A 353 3.09 7.86 34.16
CA CYS A 353 3.30 8.62 35.36
C CYS A 353 2.03 9.32 35.81
N ASP A 354 1.66 9.11 37.07
CA ASP A 354 0.59 9.88 37.73
C ASP A 354 1.21 11.08 38.46
N VAL A 355 0.55 12.23 38.32
CA VAL A 355 0.84 13.44 39.08
C VAL A 355 -0.38 13.75 39.92
N GLY A 356 -0.26 13.63 41.21
CA GLY A 356 -1.34 13.91 42.16
C GLY A 356 -1.18 15.30 42.79
N PHE A 357 -2.27 16.03 42.81
CA PHE A 357 -2.36 17.36 43.41
C PHE A 357 -3.75 17.53 44.01
N ILE A 358 -3.91 18.55 44.83
CA ILE A 358 -5.13 18.83 45.61
C ILE A 358 -5.32 17.86 46.76
N THR A 359 -5.15 18.37 47.94
CA THR A 359 -5.51 17.72 49.21
C THR A 359 -6.88 18.20 49.68
N GLN A 360 -7.56 17.40 50.47
CA GLN A 360 -8.80 17.79 51.16
C GLN A 360 -8.51 18.49 52.52
N ILE A 361 -7.25 18.61 52.91
CA ILE A 361 -6.84 19.20 54.18
C ILE A 361 -6.59 20.68 53.95
N GLU A 362 -7.38 21.54 54.59
CA GLU A 362 -7.19 22.99 54.54
C GLU A 362 -5.82 23.37 55.15
N GLY A 363 -5.10 24.23 54.44
CA GLY A 363 -3.78 24.71 54.87
C GLY A 363 -2.61 23.76 54.59
N ALA A 364 -2.85 22.59 53.98
CA ALA A 364 -1.77 21.69 53.58
C ALA A 364 -1.52 21.70 52.08
N GLY A 365 -0.25 21.85 51.69
CA GLY A 365 0.21 21.59 50.33
C GLY A 365 0.46 20.10 50.12
N TYR A 366 0.04 19.60 48.96
CA TYR A 366 0.32 18.20 48.59
C TYR A 366 0.64 18.10 47.09
N TRP A 367 1.71 17.37 46.78
CA TRP A 367 1.94 16.84 45.44
C TRP A 367 2.51 15.45 45.51
N SER A 368 2.28 14.68 44.47
CA SER A 368 2.84 13.32 44.34
C SER A 368 3.16 13.00 42.90
N LEU A 369 4.20 12.20 42.72
CA LEU A 369 4.61 11.65 41.44
C LEU A 369 4.67 10.13 41.57
N TYR A 370 4.04 9.42 40.63
CA TYR A 370 4.02 7.98 40.62
C TYR A 370 4.31 7.44 39.22
N PRO A 371 5.60 7.25 38.85
CA PRO A 371 5.96 6.45 37.68
C PRO A 371 5.59 5.00 37.92
N PHE A 372 4.99 4.39 36.89
CA PHE A 372 4.53 2.99 36.94
C PHE A 372 4.81 2.23 35.65
N VAL A 373 4.88 0.91 35.75
CA VAL A 373 4.90 -0.04 34.65
C VAL A 373 3.92 -1.16 34.96
N ARG A 374 3.05 -1.48 33.98
CA ARG A 374 2.07 -2.56 34.04
C ARG A 374 2.21 -3.49 32.84
N TYR A 375 1.96 -4.77 33.02
CA TYR A 375 1.71 -5.71 31.93
C TYR A 375 0.23 -6.03 31.91
N ALA A 376 -0.41 -5.88 30.75
CA ALA A 376 -1.84 -5.97 30.60
C ALA A 376 -2.25 -6.89 29.45
N ALA A 377 -3.38 -7.56 29.60
CA ALA A 377 -4.10 -8.25 28.54
C ALA A 377 -5.09 -7.28 27.89
N PHE A 378 -5.30 -7.41 26.59
CA PHE A 378 -6.19 -6.59 25.79
C PHE A 378 -7.14 -7.45 24.96
N ALA A 379 -8.43 -7.21 25.09
CA ALA A 379 -9.49 -7.84 24.32
C ALA A 379 -10.13 -6.77 23.41
N PRO A 380 -9.77 -6.73 22.10
CA PRO A 380 -10.33 -5.76 21.18
C PRO A 380 -11.82 -6.01 20.94
N PHE A 381 -12.59 -4.94 20.80
CA PHE A 381 -13.98 -5.00 20.35
C PHE A 381 -14.03 -5.16 18.81
N ARG A 382 -15.18 -5.64 18.32
CA ARG A 382 -15.35 -5.95 16.89
C ARG A 382 -15.15 -4.74 15.97
N ASN A 383 -15.56 -3.55 16.38
CA ASN A 383 -15.55 -2.36 15.53
C ASN A 383 -14.37 -1.42 15.86
N SER A 384 -14.21 -1.05 17.13
CA SER A 384 -13.12 -0.17 17.59
C SER A 384 -13.02 -0.20 19.11
N GLY A 385 -11.80 0.01 19.64
CA GLY A 385 -11.52 -0.02 21.06
C GLY A 385 -11.37 -1.43 21.62
N GLY A 386 -11.55 -1.57 22.93
CA GLY A 386 -11.39 -2.85 23.61
C GLY A 386 -11.45 -2.71 25.13
N TRP A 387 -11.41 -3.84 25.81
CA TRP A 387 -11.26 -3.94 27.25
C TRP A 387 -9.85 -4.42 27.59
N TYR A 388 -9.32 -3.91 28.68
CA TYR A 388 -8.03 -4.36 29.19
C TYR A 388 -8.00 -4.57 30.68
N ILE A 389 -7.13 -5.48 31.14
CA ILE A 389 -6.83 -5.72 32.53
C ILE A 389 -5.33 -5.99 32.67
N GLY A 390 -4.69 -5.41 33.66
CA GLY A 390 -3.26 -5.57 33.88
C GLY A 390 -2.85 -5.38 35.33
N ALA A 391 -1.66 -5.88 35.62
CA ALA A 391 -1.03 -5.77 36.91
C ALA A 391 0.37 -5.20 36.77
N GLY A 392 0.85 -4.50 37.76
CA GLY A 392 2.17 -3.89 37.76
C GLY A 392 2.51 -3.23 39.08
N GLY A 393 3.37 -2.22 38.98
CA GLY A 393 3.75 -1.45 40.17
C GLY A 393 4.55 -0.21 39.79
N GLY A 394 4.87 0.54 40.81
CA GLY A 394 5.61 1.78 40.69
C GLY A 394 6.13 2.29 42.01
N VAL A 395 6.69 3.47 41.94
CA VAL A 395 7.24 4.17 43.10
C VAL A 395 6.49 5.48 43.30
N MET A 396 5.87 5.66 44.45
CA MET A 396 5.19 6.90 44.80
C MET A 396 6.17 7.82 45.56
N LEU A 397 6.39 8.96 45.04
CA LEU A 397 7.08 10.07 45.69
C LEU A 397 6.01 11.09 46.08
N ALA A 398 5.78 11.30 47.36
CA ALA A 398 4.78 12.24 47.85
C ALA A 398 5.41 13.25 48.79
N GLU A 399 4.96 14.49 48.72
CA GLU A 399 5.41 15.57 49.57
C GLU A 399 4.19 16.31 50.18
N TYR A 400 4.25 16.47 51.47
CA TYR A 400 3.24 17.18 52.25
C TYR A 400 3.91 18.41 52.87
N THR A 401 3.27 19.54 52.71
CA THR A 401 3.73 20.80 53.31
C THR A 401 2.65 21.31 54.24
N PHE A 402 2.99 21.44 55.52
CA PHE A 402 2.16 22.03 56.59
C PHE A 402 2.90 23.23 57.17
N ASP A 403 2.35 24.42 57.02
CA ASP A 403 3.03 25.66 57.38
C ASP A 403 4.48 25.70 56.85
N ASP A 404 5.49 25.65 57.71
CA ASP A 404 6.90 25.68 57.33
C ASP A 404 7.56 24.25 57.35
N LEU A 405 6.79 23.17 57.59
CA LEU A 405 7.29 21.82 57.67
C LEU A 405 6.96 21.02 56.39
N THR A 406 7.99 20.58 55.68
CA THR A 406 7.86 19.74 54.52
C THR A 406 8.27 18.29 54.87
N GLN A 407 7.38 17.35 54.64
CA GLN A 407 7.64 15.93 54.83
C GLN A 407 7.52 15.19 53.50
N SER A 408 8.59 14.52 53.06
CA SER A 408 8.61 13.66 51.90
C SER A 408 8.46 12.20 52.27
N LYS A 409 7.69 11.45 51.46
CA LYS A 409 7.50 10.01 51.63
C LYS A 409 7.74 9.28 50.31
N THR A 410 8.54 8.25 50.31
CA THR A 410 8.73 7.33 49.17
C THR A 410 8.11 5.99 49.50
N VAL A 411 7.23 5.49 48.61
CA VAL A 411 6.51 4.22 48.83
C VAL A 411 6.50 3.40 47.54
N TYR A 412 6.86 2.12 47.65
CA TYR A 412 6.66 1.16 46.56
C TYR A 412 5.23 0.62 46.61
N ALA A 413 4.57 0.57 45.49
CA ALA A 413 3.19 0.09 45.44
C ALA A 413 3.02 -0.90 44.27
N ALA A 414 2.25 -1.95 44.53
CA ALA A 414 1.69 -2.81 43.49
C ALA A 414 0.34 -2.31 43.06
N GLU A 415 -0.03 -2.54 41.79
CA GLU A 415 -1.31 -2.10 41.29
C GLU A 415 -1.96 -3.10 40.33
N LEU A 416 -3.31 -3.12 40.35
CA LEU A 416 -4.17 -3.80 39.41
C LEU A 416 -5.01 -2.73 38.70
N ALA A 417 -4.99 -2.75 37.38
CA ALA A 417 -5.74 -1.79 36.58
C ALA A 417 -6.65 -2.49 35.57
N THR A 418 -7.83 -1.94 35.34
CA THR A 418 -8.73 -2.36 34.26
C THR A 418 -9.34 -1.13 33.60
N GLY A 419 -9.72 -1.24 32.34
CA GLY A 419 -10.36 -0.12 31.63
C GLY A 419 -10.97 -0.50 30.30
N PHE A 420 -11.74 0.42 29.79
CA PHE A 420 -12.40 0.33 28.51
C PHE A 420 -11.92 1.47 27.63
N LEU A 421 -11.43 1.11 26.44
CA LEU A 421 -11.13 2.04 25.38
C LEU A 421 -12.33 2.05 24.41
N PHE A 422 -13.00 3.18 24.28
CA PHE A 422 -14.11 3.38 23.36
C PHE A 422 -13.64 4.17 22.14
N TRP A 423 -14.09 3.73 20.95
CA TRP A 423 -13.78 4.38 19.65
C TRP A 423 -12.31 4.63 19.38
N ASP A 424 -11.41 3.87 20.00
CA ASP A 424 -9.94 4.03 19.92
C ASP A 424 -9.38 5.37 20.49
N PHE A 425 -10.20 6.17 21.18
CA PHE A 425 -9.76 7.44 21.74
C PHE A 425 -10.19 7.74 23.17
N LEU A 426 -11.37 7.31 23.59
CA LEU A 426 -11.88 7.56 24.96
C LEU A 426 -11.53 6.40 25.88
N ASP A 427 -10.72 6.68 26.89
CA ASP A 427 -10.30 5.70 27.89
C ASP A 427 -10.99 5.95 29.23
N ILE A 428 -11.65 4.94 29.78
CA ILE A 428 -12.21 4.94 31.12
C ILE A 428 -11.55 3.82 31.90
N SER A 429 -10.83 4.17 32.95
CA SER A 429 -10.01 3.22 33.71
C SER A 429 -10.24 3.28 35.21
N TYR A 430 -10.02 2.14 35.83
CA TYR A 430 -10.02 1.99 37.27
C TYR A 430 -8.72 1.28 37.69
N THR A 431 -8.07 1.80 38.73
CA THR A 431 -6.84 1.25 39.28
C THR A 431 -6.97 1.05 40.78
N LEU A 432 -6.66 -0.15 41.23
CA LEU A 432 -6.48 -0.50 42.62
C LEU A 432 -4.98 -0.51 42.91
N ARG A 433 -4.53 0.18 43.94
CA ARG A 433 -3.12 0.30 44.31
C ARG A 433 -2.92 -0.04 45.78
N THR A 434 -1.89 -0.77 46.10
CA THR A 434 -1.56 -1.14 47.48
C THR A 434 -0.07 -1.00 47.75
N ASP A 435 0.26 -0.48 48.92
CA ASP A 435 1.57 -0.51 49.53
C ASP A 435 1.72 -1.67 50.58
N PHE A 436 0.81 -2.65 50.51
CA PHE A 436 0.64 -3.77 51.40
C PHE A 436 0.23 -3.42 52.85
N ALA A 437 0.16 -2.13 53.17
CA ALA A 437 -0.37 -1.64 54.44
C ALA A 437 -1.75 -0.97 54.25
N SER A 438 -1.95 -0.37 53.09
CA SER A 438 -3.19 0.32 52.73
C SER A 438 -3.57 0.04 51.29
N VAL A 439 -4.84 0.33 50.94
CA VAL A 439 -5.36 0.20 49.58
C VAL A 439 -5.92 1.55 49.14
N SER A 440 -5.54 1.98 47.96
CA SER A 440 -6.07 3.18 47.34
C SER A 440 -6.73 2.84 46.00
N HIS A 441 -7.67 3.67 45.61
CA HIS A 441 -8.48 3.52 44.40
C HIS A 441 -8.25 4.74 43.50
N LYS A 442 -8.24 4.54 42.20
CA LYS A 442 -8.24 5.60 41.21
C LYS A 442 -9.22 5.31 40.09
N ALA A 443 -10.17 6.20 39.89
CA ALA A 443 -11.03 6.22 38.71
C ALA A 443 -10.56 7.34 37.80
N ALA A 444 -10.39 7.09 36.50
CA ALA A 444 -9.89 8.09 35.56
C ALA A 444 -10.61 8.00 34.22
N VAL A 445 -10.72 9.15 33.56
CA VAL A 445 -11.20 9.31 32.19
C VAL A 445 -10.18 10.09 31.40
N GLY A 446 -9.90 9.70 30.19
CA GLY A 446 -8.88 10.33 29.37
C GLY A 446 -9.01 10.10 27.89
N PHE A 447 -8.09 10.72 27.18
CA PHE A 447 -7.93 10.56 25.73
C PHE A 447 -6.69 9.76 25.43
N THR A 448 -6.83 8.87 24.47
CA THR A 448 -5.76 8.02 23.98
C THR A 448 -5.70 8.14 22.46
N VAL A 449 -4.51 8.38 21.92
CA VAL A 449 -4.25 8.32 20.48
C VAL A 449 -3.65 6.96 20.18
N ARG A 450 -4.40 6.14 19.48
CA ARG A 450 -3.95 4.83 19.04
C ARG A 450 -3.23 4.94 17.70
N PHE A 451 -2.07 4.31 17.60
CA PHE A 451 -1.33 4.18 16.35
C PHE A 451 -1.91 2.97 15.57
N LYS A 452 -2.52 3.27 14.44
CA LYS A 452 -3.07 2.27 13.50
C LYS A 452 -2.09 1.99 12.39
#